data_0d56eb18bef391264baf5c4099b22d67
#
_entry.id   0d56eb18bef391264baf5c4099b22d67
#
_cell.length_a   1.000
_cell.length_b   1.000
_cell.length_c   1.000
_cell.angle_alpha   90.00
_cell.angle_beta   90.00
_cell.angle_gamma   90.00
#
_symmetry.space_group_name_H-M   'P 1'
#
loop_
_entity.id
_entity.type
_entity.pdbx_description
1 polymer ?
#
loop_
_entity_poly.entity_id
_entity_poly.type
_entity_poly.pdbx_seq_one_letter_code
_entity_poly.pdbx_strand_id
1 'polypeptide(L)'
;MSPFIHPDNRNLYFSSNGHTGMGDYDLFLCQRNNINSDWQKPKNLGYPINDHKSQNSLVVSSDGKTAFFNSSFDGFGSDDIFFFDLPEPIQASKLDNIELDIVSSIPGEEIVLKNVQFSNNSYELDDDSKIELDKLSVYMIQYSIAIEIEGHTDSNGDPDFNLILSENRARSVSNYLINKGVKKEKISHTGYGDKKPIADNDNEIGRAQNRRTSFKIKD
;
A
#
# COMPACT_ATOMS: atom_id res chain seq x y z
N MET A 1 23.84 -8.60 -11.47
CA MET A 1 22.46 -8.08 -11.71
C MET A 1 21.77 -7.97 -10.36
N SER A 2 21.31 -6.77 -9.99
CA SER A 2 20.63 -6.50 -8.69
C SER A 2 19.28 -5.87 -8.99
N PRO A 3 18.21 -6.66 -9.11
CA PRO A 3 16.87 -6.12 -9.34
C PRO A 3 16.31 -5.53 -8.04
N PHE A 4 15.61 -4.40 -8.16
CA PHE A 4 14.87 -3.76 -7.09
C PHE A 4 13.46 -3.41 -7.59
N ILE A 5 12.45 -4.03 -7.02
CA ILE A 5 11.04 -3.65 -7.26
C ILE A 5 10.67 -2.64 -6.20
N HIS A 6 10.27 -1.43 -6.64
CA HIS A 6 9.75 -0.43 -5.73
C HIS A 6 8.45 -0.91 -5.06
N PRO A 7 8.15 -0.51 -3.82
CA PRO A 7 6.91 -0.89 -3.13
C PRO A 7 5.61 -0.61 -3.88
N ASP A 8 5.59 0.38 -4.82
CA ASP A 8 4.44 0.62 -5.70
C ASP A 8 4.12 -0.55 -6.65
N ASN A 9 5.00 -1.56 -6.70
CA ASN A 9 4.90 -2.73 -7.53
C ASN A 9 4.66 -2.45 -9.03
N ARG A 10 5.03 -1.26 -9.50
CA ARG A 10 4.91 -0.79 -10.88
C ARG A 10 6.24 -0.43 -11.51
N ASN A 11 7.26 -0.23 -10.71
CA ASN A 11 8.59 0.16 -11.14
C ASN A 11 9.61 -0.89 -10.70
N LEU A 12 10.30 -1.49 -11.68
CA LEU A 12 11.41 -2.43 -11.48
C LEU A 12 12.68 -1.76 -12.00
N TYR A 13 13.61 -1.51 -11.10
CA TYR A 13 14.95 -1.01 -11.43
C TYR A 13 15.95 -2.15 -11.37
N PHE A 14 16.89 -2.19 -12.30
CA PHE A 14 17.93 -3.22 -12.30
C PHE A 14 19.16 -2.77 -13.06
N SER A 15 20.29 -3.37 -12.76
CA SER A 15 21.50 -3.18 -13.55
C SER A 15 21.71 -4.35 -14.51
N SER A 16 22.20 -4.06 -15.72
CA SER A 16 22.43 -5.08 -16.74
C SER A 16 23.50 -4.66 -17.74
N ASN A 17 24.28 -5.66 -18.20
CA ASN A 17 25.17 -5.54 -19.34
C ASN A 17 24.63 -6.29 -20.57
N GLY A 18 23.44 -6.89 -20.47
CA GLY A 18 22.78 -7.62 -21.56
C GLY A 18 21.86 -6.75 -22.44
N HIS A 19 21.72 -5.47 -22.11
CA HIS A 19 20.91 -4.50 -22.86
C HIS A 19 21.83 -3.42 -23.44
N THR A 20 21.37 -2.74 -24.48
CA THR A 20 22.14 -1.63 -25.07
C THR A 20 22.33 -0.52 -24.04
N GLY A 21 23.57 -0.22 -23.71
CA GLY A 21 23.97 0.70 -22.65
C GLY A 21 25.17 1.58 -23.06
N MET A 22 25.74 2.27 -22.06
CA MET A 22 26.85 3.21 -22.21
C MET A 22 28.15 2.66 -21.59
N GLY A 23 28.04 1.81 -20.56
CA GLY A 23 29.14 1.19 -19.83
C GLY A 23 29.06 -0.33 -19.83
N ASP A 24 29.80 -0.96 -18.88
CA ASP A 24 29.73 -2.41 -18.67
C ASP A 24 28.39 -2.84 -18.10
N TYR A 25 27.98 -2.18 -16.99
CA TYR A 25 26.67 -2.33 -16.37
C TYR A 25 25.98 -0.99 -16.30
N ASP A 26 24.79 -0.94 -16.83
CA ASP A 26 23.92 0.24 -16.82
C ASP A 26 22.66 -0.04 -16.03
N LEU A 27 22.05 1.03 -15.53
CA LEU A 27 20.78 1.01 -14.79
C LEU A 27 19.60 1.16 -15.76
N PHE A 28 18.61 0.31 -15.58
CA PHE A 28 17.40 0.23 -16.38
C PHE A 28 16.16 0.31 -15.52
N LEU A 29 15.07 0.77 -16.12
CA LEU A 29 13.73 0.80 -15.56
C LEU A 29 12.80 -0.02 -16.47
N CYS A 30 12.05 -0.95 -15.87
CA CYS A 30 10.83 -1.50 -16.45
C CYS A 30 9.63 -0.97 -15.67
N GLN A 31 8.58 -0.62 -16.39
CA GLN A 31 7.32 -0.15 -15.80
C GLN A 31 6.19 -1.07 -16.18
N ARG A 32 5.15 -1.11 -15.34
CA ARG A 32 3.87 -1.73 -15.66
C ARG A 32 2.71 -0.89 -15.13
N ASN A 33 1.57 -0.96 -15.80
CA ASN A 33 0.41 -0.14 -15.45
C ASN A 33 -0.23 -0.59 -14.12
N ASN A 34 -0.25 -1.88 -13.84
CA ASN A 34 -0.72 -2.48 -12.60
C ASN A 34 -0.07 -3.86 -12.39
N ILE A 35 -0.29 -4.46 -11.22
CA ILE A 35 0.36 -5.73 -10.81
C ILE A 35 0.05 -6.91 -11.76
N ASN A 36 -1.09 -6.89 -12.44
CA ASN A 36 -1.52 -7.95 -13.35
C ASN A 36 -1.10 -7.69 -14.80
N SER A 37 -0.43 -6.56 -15.08
CA SER A 37 0.06 -6.21 -16.42
C SER A 37 1.48 -6.73 -16.62
N ASP A 38 1.81 -7.06 -17.86
CA ASP A 38 3.17 -7.39 -18.25
C ASP A 38 4.11 -6.18 -18.08
N TRP A 39 5.37 -6.47 -17.80
CA TRP A 39 6.42 -5.46 -17.75
C TRP A 39 6.68 -4.90 -19.15
N GLN A 40 6.74 -3.58 -19.25
CA GLN A 40 7.18 -2.90 -20.47
C GLN A 40 8.65 -3.20 -20.77
N LYS A 41 9.09 -2.91 -21.97
CA LYS A 41 10.50 -3.09 -22.37
C LYS A 41 11.43 -2.26 -21.47
N PRO A 42 12.60 -2.80 -21.10
CA PRO A 42 13.61 -2.08 -20.35
C PRO A 42 13.98 -0.75 -21.00
N LYS A 43 13.97 0.31 -20.22
CA LYS A 43 14.43 1.64 -20.61
C LYS A 43 15.73 1.95 -19.89
N ASN A 44 16.79 2.23 -20.64
CA ASN A 44 18.04 2.73 -20.07
C ASN A 44 17.82 4.09 -19.42
N LEU A 45 18.32 4.33 -18.22
CA LEU A 45 18.16 5.59 -17.50
C LEU A 45 18.98 6.73 -18.09
N GLY A 46 19.97 6.40 -18.94
CA GLY A 46 20.74 7.37 -19.72
C GLY A 46 21.69 8.23 -18.88
N TYR A 47 22.43 9.09 -19.60
CA TYR A 47 23.31 10.08 -18.96
C TYR A 47 22.48 11.17 -18.25
N PRO A 48 22.89 11.65 -17.06
CA PRO A 48 24.14 11.36 -16.35
C PRO A 48 24.06 10.18 -15.37
N ILE A 49 22.95 9.45 -15.30
CA ILE A 49 22.78 8.30 -14.37
C ILE A 49 23.67 7.14 -14.78
N ASN A 50 23.66 6.81 -16.06
CA ASN A 50 24.57 5.87 -16.69
C ASN A 50 25.70 6.61 -17.39
N ASP A 51 26.90 6.10 -17.31
CA ASP A 51 28.09 6.59 -17.99
C ASP A 51 28.92 5.42 -18.57
N HIS A 52 30.18 5.68 -18.95
CA HIS A 52 31.08 4.66 -19.50
C HIS A 52 31.62 3.63 -18.48
N LYS A 53 31.29 3.78 -17.20
CA LYS A 53 31.67 2.86 -16.11
C LYS A 53 30.52 1.91 -15.76
N SER A 54 30.67 1.14 -14.70
CA SER A 54 29.63 0.25 -14.18
C SER A 54 28.78 0.95 -13.12
N GLN A 55 27.47 0.93 -13.30
CA GLN A 55 26.49 1.36 -12.31
C GLN A 55 25.70 0.14 -11.81
N ASN A 56 25.70 -0.10 -10.52
CA ASN A 56 25.12 -1.31 -9.91
C ASN A 56 24.19 -0.98 -8.75
N SER A 57 23.34 -1.96 -8.37
CA SER A 57 22.60 -2.01 -7.09
C SER A 57 21.76 -0.76 -6.81
N LEU A 58 20.95 -0.32 -7.77
CA LEU A 58 20.05 0.81 -7.55
C LEU A 58 18.89 0.42 -6.63
N VAL A 59 18.63 1.26 -5.64
CA VAL A 59 17.44 1.25 -4.79
C VAL A 59 16.80 2.63 -4.79
N VAL A 60 15.47 2.68 -4.64
CA VAL A 60 14.71 3.94 -4.68
C VAL A 60 13.99 4.11 -3.33
N SER A 61 13.98 5.35 -2.84
CA SER A 61 13.24 5.72 -1.63
C SER A 61 11.75 5.38 -1.75
N SER A 62 11.08 5.13 -0.62
CA SER A 62 9.66 4.75 -0.58
C SER A 62 8.70 5.82 -1.15
N ASP A 63 9.15 7.08 -1.21
CA ASP A 63 8.41 8.18 -1.87
C ASP A 63 8.65 8.26 -3.38
N GLY A 64 9.51 7.38 -3.92
CA GLY A 64 9.80 7.25 -5.33
C GLY A 64 10.70 8.35 -5.92
N LYS A 65 11.27 9.24 -5.11
CA LYS A 65 11.94 10.45 -5.59
C LYS A 65 13.46 10.37 -5.62
N THR A 66 14.06 9.70 -4.64
CA THR A 66 15.51 9.62 -4.52
C THR A 66 16.00 8.22 -4.79
N ALA A 67 16.99 8.08 -5.65
CA ALA A 67 17.67 6.81 -5.95
C ALA A 67 19.06 6.78 -5.34
N PHE A 68 19.47 5.60 -4.86
CA PHE A 68 20.81 5.29 -4.38
C PHE A 68 21.39 4.17 -5.24
N PHE A 69 22.63 4.28 -5.65
CA PHE A 69 23.32 3.27 -6.43
C PHE A 69 24.79 3.22 -6.07
N ASN A 70 25.47 2.12 -6.42
CA ASN A 70 26.91 2.07 -6.31
C ASN A 70 27.58 2.19 -7.71
N SER A 71 28.70 2.87 -7.74
CA SER A 71 29.51 3.03 -8.94
C SER A 71 30.98 3.14 -8.58
N SER A 72 31.84 2.73 -9.51
CA SER A 72 33.27 2.98 -9.49
C SER A 72 33.66 4.37 -10.06
N PHE A 73 32.72 5.31 -10.11
CA PHE A 73 32.98 6.70 -10.46
C PHE A 73 33.99 7.32 -9.48
N ASP A 74 34.69 8.40 -9.85
CA ASP A 74 35.79 9.01 -9.11
C ASP A 74 35.52 9.21 -7.60
N GLY A 75 35.65 8.14 -6.80
CA GLY A 75 35.43 8.08 -5.37
C GLY A 75 36.67 7.65 -4.60
N PHE A 76 36.52 7.34 -3.30
CA PHE A 76 37.61 6.95 -2.39
C PHE A 76 37.75 5.43 -2.26
N GLY A 77 37.49 4.65 -3.31
CA GLY A 77 37.56 3.20 -3.23
C GLY A 77 37.30 2.51 -4.55
N SER A 78 36.90 1.23 -4.50
CA SER A 78 36.51 0.49 -5.70
C SER A 78 35.08 0.82 -6.12
N ASP A 79 34.13 0.90 -5.16
CA ASP A 79 32.74 1.27 -5.37
C ASP A 79 32.29 2.17 -4.22
N ASP A 80 31.71 3.31 -4.55
CA ASP A 80 31.08 4.26 -3.60
C ASP A 80 29.58 4.32 -3.82
N ILE A 81 28.82 4.74 -2.80
CA ILE A 81 27.38 4.94 -2.87
C ILE A 81 27.11 6.38 -3.28
N PHE A 82 26.38 6.53 -4.38
CA PHE A 82 25.90 7.79 -4.91
C PHE A 82 24.38 7.88 -4.76
N PHE A 83 23.86 9.10 -4.77
CA PHE A 83 22.42 9.35 -4.83
C PHE A 83 22.10 10.47 -5.80
N PHE A 84 20.87 10.43 -6.33
CA PHE A 84 20.34 11.49 -7.20
C PHE A 84 18.82 11.54 -7.05
N ASP A 85 18.25 12.72 -7.36
CA ASP A 85 16.81 12.85 -7.46
C ASP A 85 16.34 12.32 -8.80
N LEU A 86 15.40 11.38 -8.78
CA LEU A 86 14.80 10.81 -9.98
C LEU A 86 14.01 11.88 -10.74
N PRO A 87 14.24 12.08 -12.04
CA PRO A 87 13.38 12.91 -12.87
C PRO A 87 11.93 12.42 -12.86
N GLU A 88 10.95 13.33 -12.83
CA GLU A 88 9.51 13.00 -12.73
C GLU A 88 9.04 11.83 -13.62
N PRO A 89 9.46 11.71 -14.91
CA PRO A 89 8.97 10.63 -15.78
C PRO A 89 9.42 9.22 -15.36
N ILE A 90 10.40 9.11 -14.46
CA ILE A 90 10.96 7.84 -13.98
C ILE A 90 10.83 7.67 -12.44
N GLN A 91 10.17 8.60 -11.77
CA GLN A 91 9.84 8.46 -10.36
C GLN A 91 8.85 7.31 -10.15
N ALA A 92 9.02 6.58 -9.06
CA ALA A 92 8.03 5.66 -8.61
C ALA A 92 6.87 6.40 -7.92
N SER A 93 5.69 5.81 -7.91
CA SER A 93 4.54 6.40 -7.22
C SER A 93 4.73 6.31 -5.71
N LYS A 94 4.52 7.44 -5.02
CA LYS A 94 4.42 7.40 -3.56
C LYS A 94 3.17 6.59 -3.19
N LEU A 95 3.35 5.52 -2.44
CA LEU A 95 2.22 4.78 -1.87
C LEU A 95 1.56 5.62 -0.77
N ASP A 96 0.24 5.63 -0.73
CA ASP A 96 -0.45 6.12 0.47
C ASP A 96 -0.47 5.04 1.58
N ASN A 97 -0.93 5.43 2.77
CA ASN A 97 -0.90 4.53 3.92
C ASN A 97 -1.69 3.24 3.69
N ILE A 98 -2.86 3.30 3.04
CA ILE A 98 -3.67 2.12 2.74
C ILE A 98 -2.96 1.20 1.74
N GLU A 99 -2.38 1.75 0.67
CA GLU A 99 -1.66 0.96 -0.32
C GLU A 99 -0.44 0.27 0.30
N LEU A 100 0.30 0.96 1.17
CA LEU A 100 1.41 0.39 1.94
C LEU A 100 0.94 -0.74 2.85
N ASP A 101 -0.14 -0.52 3.58
CA ASP A 101 -0.71 -1.53 4.48
C ASP A 101 -1.16 -2.78 3.69
N ILE A 102 -1.79 -2.61 2.52
CA ILE A 102 -2.18 -3.71 1.64
C ILE A 102 -0.98 -4.48 1.09
N VAL A 103 0.02 -3.77 0.56
CA VAL A 103 1.19 -4.40 -0.11
C VAL A 103 2.09 -5.11 0.89
N SER A 104 2.17 -4.62 2.13
CA SER A 104 3.00 -5.20 3.20
C SER A 104 2.28 -6.25 4.04
N SER A 105 0.94 -6.37 3.94
CA SER A 105 0.16 -7.27 4.78
C SER A 105 0.31 -8.74 4.38
N ILE A 106 0.25 -9.59 5.39
CA ILE A 106 0.10 -11.04 5.23
C ILE A 106 -1.40 -11.37 5.17
N PRO A 107 -1.85 -12.28 4.27
CA PRO A 107 -3.26 -12.70 4.25
C PRO A 107 -3.76 -13.10 5.63
N GLY A 108 -4.93 -12.59 6.03
CA GLY A 108 -5.53 -12.79 7.36
C GLY A 108 -5.07 -11.80 8.44
N GLU A 109 -4.07 -10.96 8.19
CA GLU A 109 -3.69 -9.88 9.10
C GLU A 109 -4.76 -8.77 9.11
N GLU A 110 -5.02 -8.20 10.30
CA GLU A 110 -5.99 -7.14 10.49
C GLU A 110 -5.38 -5.77 10.18
N ILE A 111 -5.98 -5.05 9.23
CA ILE A 111 -5.61 -3.69 8.85
C ILE A 111 -6.70 -2.72 9.31
N VAL A 112 -6.36 -1.79 10.19
CA VAL A 112 -7.32 -0.80 10.72
C VAL A 112 -7.50 0.34 9.73
N LEU A 113 -8.75 0.66 9.40
CA LEU A 113 -9.14 1.83 8.60
C LEU A 113 -9.12 3.08 9.51
N LYS A 114 -7.99 3.76 9.57
CA LYS A 114 -7.72 4.83 10.55
C LYS A 114 -8.64 6.05 10.40
N ASN A 115 -9.06 6.35 9.18
CA ASN A 115 -9.91 7.51 8.88
C ASN A 115 -11.39 7.14 8.69
N VAL A 116 -11.77 5.88 8.89
CA VAL A 116 -13.16 5.45 8.86
C VAL A 116 -13.73 5.48 10.26
N GLN A 117 -14.45 6.55 10.57
CA GLN A 117 -15.06 6.80 11.87
C GLN A 117 -16.57 6.99 11.72
N PHE A 118 -17.28 6.72 12.80
CA PHE A 118 -18.73 6.89 12.86
C PHE A 118 -19.11 7.76 14.06
N SER A 119 -20.11 8.57 13.88
CA SER A 119 -20.72 9.29 15.00
C SER A 119 -21.31 8.31 16.02
N ASN A 120 -21.54 8.80 17.25
CA ASN A 120 -22.08 7.96 18.31
C ASN A 120 -23.41 7.31 17.89
N ASN A 121 -23.56 6.02 18.09
CA ASN A 121 -24.72 5.20 17.70
C ASN A 121 -25.11 5.30 16.22
N SER A 122 -24.19 5.73 15.35
CA SER A 122 -24.40 5.84 13.90
C SER A 122 -23.57 4.81 13.14
N TYR A 123 -24.03 4.49 11.95
CA TYR A 123 -23.35 3.72 10.91
C TYR A 123 -23.29 4.49 9.58
N GLU A 124 -23.53 5.81 9.60
CA GLU A 124 -23.40 6.68 8.44
C GLU A 124 -21.94 7.07 8.23
N LEU A 125 -21.47 6.97 7.00
CA LEU A 125 -20.12 7.36 6.59
C LEU A 125 -20.06 8.86 6.36
N ASP A 126 -19.13 9.53 7.01
CA ASP A 126 -18.79 10.92 6.74
C ASP A 126 -17.93 11.06 5.47
N ASP A 127 -17.58 12.29 5.10
CA ASP A 127 -16.86 12.53 3.86
C ASP A 127 -15.38 12.11 3.96
N ASP A 128 -14.76 12.20 5.12
CA ASP A 128 -13.38 11.74 5.35
C ASP A 128 -13.31 10.21 5.22
N SER A 129 -14.28 9.50 5.81
CA SER A 129 -14.42 8.04 5.64
C SER A 129 -14.59 7.66 4.17
N LYS A 130 -15.37 8.41 3.40
CA LYS A 130 -15.57 8.14 1.97
C LYS A 130 -14.31 8.32 1.16
N ILE A 131 -13.48 9.35 1.45
CA ILE A 131 -12.17 9.56 0.79
C ILE A 131 -11.25 8.35 1.01
N GLU A 132 -11.19 7.84 2.24
CA GLU A 132 -10.39 6.66 2.57
C GLU A 132 -10.88 5.40 1.85
N LEU A 133 -12.21 5.19 1.84
CA LEU A 133 -12.83 4.06 1.17
C LEU A 133 -12.76 4.14 -0.37
N ASP A 134 -12.73 5.36 -0.95
CA ASP A 134 -12.49 5.54 -2.38
C ASP A 134 -11.12 4.99 -2.77
N LYS A 135 -10.08 5.29 -2.00
CA LYS A 135 -8.74 4.74 -2.22
C LYS A 135 -8.74 3.21 -2.10
N LEU A 136 -9.32 2.68 -1.01
CA LEU A 136 -9.42 1.23 -0.82
C LEU A 136 -10.13 0.56 -2.01
N SER A 137 -11.22 1.15 -2.51
CA SER A 137 -11.94 0.62 -3.67
C SER A 137 -11.06 0.53 -4.93
N VAL A 138 -10.24 1.58 -5.19
CA VAL A 138 -9.30 1.61 -6.31
C VAL A 138 -8.29 0.46 -6.19
N TYR A 139 -7.70 0.26 -5.00
CA TYR A 139 -6.72 -0.80 -4.79
C TYR A 139 -7.34 -2.20 -4.88
N MET A 140 -8.53 -2.39 -4.31
CA MET A 140 -9.24 -3.66 -4.43
C MET A 140 -9.53 -4.05 -5.89
N ILE A 141 -9.91 -3.08 -6.71
CA ILE A 141 -10.17 -3.30 -8.14
C ILE A 141 -8.85 -3.53 -8.88
N GLN A 142 -7.85 -2.69 -8.64
CA GLN A 142 -6.55 -2.74 -9.33
C GLN A 142 -5.80 -4.04 -9.06
N TYR A 143 -5.78 -4.49 -7.82
CA TYR A 143 -5.06 -5.69 -7.38
C TYR A 143 -5.95 -6.94 -7.32
N SER A 144 -7.23 -6.82 -7.68
CA SER A 144 -8.23 -7.91 -7.61
C SER A 144 -8.32 -8.56 -6.21
N ILE A 145 -8.20 -7.74 -5.16
CA ILE A 145 -8.15 -8.19 -3.77
C ILE A 145 -9.55 -8.55 -3.27
N ALA A 146 -9.65 -9.62 -2.49
CA ALA A 146 -10.85 -9.95 -1.72
C ALA A 146 -10.60 -9.63 -0.23
N ILE A 147 -11.57 -9.00 0.44
CA ILE A 147 -11.45 -8.61 1.83
C ILE A 147 -12.66 -9.02 2.66
N GLU A 148 -12.44 -9.14 3.97
CA GLU A 148 -13.48 -9.17 4.98
C GLU A 148 -13.40 -7.88 5.81
N ILE A 149 -14.51 -7.12 5.86
CA ILE A 149 -14.65 -5.95 6.72
C ILE A 149 -15.09 -6.39 8.10
N GLU A 150 -14.37 -5.96 9.13
CA GLU A 150 -14.68 -6.25 10.52
C GLU A 150 -15.09 -4.95 11.25
N GLY A 151 -16.24 -4.97 11.94
CA GLY A 151 -16.72 -3.87 12.77
C GLY A 151 -16.57 -4.17 14.26
N HIS A 152 -16.13 -3.18 15.04
CA HIS A 152 -15.89 -3.32 16.47
C HIS A 152 -16.45 -2.14 17.26
N THR A 153 -16.80 -2.38 18.54
CA THR A 153 -17.17 -1.37 19.51
C THR A 153 -16.25 -1.44 20.73
N ASP A 154 -16.34 -0.46 21.61
CA ASP A 154 -15.87 -0.61 22.98
C ASP A 154 -16.89 -1.43 23.80
N SER A 155 -16.58 -1.65 25.08
CA SER A 155 -17.42 -2.43 26.00
C SER A 155 -18.56 -1.62 26.63
N ASN A 156 -18.75 -0.35 26.28
CA ASN A 156 -19.82 0.45 26.81
C ASN A 156 -21.17 0.08 26.18
N GLY A 157 -22.21 -0.04 27.00
CA GLY A 157 -23.57 -0.29 26.56
C GLY A 157 -23.95 -1.77 26.55
N ASP A 158 -25.06 -2.04 25.89
CA ASP A 158 -25.61 -3.41 25.80
C ASP A 158 -24.84 -4.22 24.73
N PRO A 159 -24.36 -5.45 25.08
CA PRO A 159 -23.57 -6.27 24.15
C PRO A 159 -24.31 -6.64 22.85
N ASP A 160 -25.63 -6.89 22.90
CA ASP A 160 -26.41 -7.24 21.71
C ASP A 160 -26.58 -6.01 20.81
N PHE A 161 -26.79 -4.84 21.41
CA PHE A 161 -26.79 -3.57 20.68
C PHE A 161 -25.43 -3.31 20.02
N ASN A 162 -24.32 -3.51 20.73
CA ASN A 162 -22.97 -3.36 20.21
C ASN A 162 -22.69 -4.30 19.04
N LEU A 163 -23.17 -5.54 19.13
CA LEU A 163 -23.04 -6.50 18.02
C LEU A 163 -23.79 -6.01 16.78
N ILE A 164 -25.05 -5.56 16.92
CA ILE A 164 -25.84 -5.03 15.81
C ILE A 164 -25.22 -3.75 15.23
N LEU A 165 -24.74 -2.85 16.08
CA LEU A 165 -24.12 -1.60 15.66
C LEU A 165 -22.85 -1.86 14.83
N SER A 166 -21.99 -2.74 15.31
CA SER A 166 -20.75 -3.11 14.62
C SER A 166 -21.02 -3.78 13.27
N GLU A 167 -22.03 -4.66 13.21
CA GLU A 167 -22.46 -5.30 11.95
C GLU A 167 -23.00 -4.27 10.96
N ASN A 168 -23.82 -3.29 11.42
CA ASN A 168 -24.33 -2.23 10.54
C ASN A 168 -23.21 -1.33 10.01
N ARG A 169 -22.18 -1.03 10.82
CA ARG A 169 -20.99 -0.27 10.39
C ARG A 169 -20.20 -1.01 9.33
N ALA A 170 -19.87 -2.28 9.57
CA ALA A 170 -19.16 -3.12 8.61
C ALA A 170 -19.94 -3.26 7.29
N ARG A 171 -21.28 -3.40 7.37
CA ARG A 171 -22.15 -3.45 6.21
C ARG A 171 -22.20 -2.13 5.43
N SER A 172 -22.20 -0.98 6.11
CA SER A 172 -22.16 0.34 5.46
C SER A 172 -20.89 0.52 4.63
N VAL A 173 -19.73 0.13 5.19
CA VAL A 173 -18.46 0.12 4.46
C VAL A 173 -18.51 -0.82 3.26
N SER A 174 -18.98 -2.06 3.45
CA SER A 174 -19.12 -3.05 2.37
C SER A 174 -20.00 -2.54 1.23
N ASN A 175 -21.16 -1.98 1.55
CA ASN A 175 -22.09 -1.43 0.56
C ASN A 175 -21.48 -0.24 -0.19
N TYR A 176 -20.74 0.63 0.50
CA TYR A 176 -20.06 1.75 -0.14
C TYR A 176 -19.03 1.27 -1.17
N LEU A 177 -18.18 0.32 -0.81
CA LEU A 177 -17.16 -0.25 -1.70
C LEU A 177 -17.81 -0.95 -2.92
N ILE A 178 -18.93 -1.66 -2.74
CA ILE A 178 -19.69 -2.27 -3.84
C ILE A 178 -20.22 -1.18 -4.77
N ASN A 179 -20.77 -0.08 -4.23
CA ASN A 179 -21.26 1.05 -5.02
C ASN A 179 -20.14 1.77 -5.80
N LYS A 180 -18.89 1.67 -5.34
CA LYS A 180 -17.68 2.15 -6.05
C LYS A 180 -17.13 1.17 -7.09
N GLY A 181 -17.82 0.05 -7.33
CA GLY A 181 -17.49 -0.90 -8.39
C GLY A 181 -16.72 -2.13 -7.96
N VAL A 182 -16.48 -2.31 -6.65
CA VAL A 182 -15.89 -3.56 -6.16
C VAL A 182 -16.92 -4.67 -6.28
N LYS A 183 -16.51 -5.81 -6.83
CA LYS A 183 -17.40 -6.97 -7.02
C LYS A 183 -17.86 -7.53 -5.68
N LYS A 184 -19.15 -7.82 -5.57
CA LYS A 184 -19.78 -8.32 -4.33
C LYS A 184 -19.12 -9.60 -3.79
N GLU A 185 -18.69 -10.48 -4.66
CA GLU A 185 -17.99 -11.73 -4.29
C GLU A 185 -16.61 -11.52 -3.69
N LYS A 186 -16.04 -10.30 -3.81
CA LYS A 186 -14.76 -9.93 -3.23
C LYS A 186 -14.87 -9.29 -1.85
N ILE A 187 -16.09 -9.08 -1.34
CA ILE A 187 -16.32 -8.44 -0.04
C ILE A 187 -17.22 -9.31 0.81
N SER A 188 -16.81 -9.51 2.07
CA SER A 188 -17.71 -9.93 3.15
C SER A 188 -17.60 -8.95 4.31
N HIS A 189 -18.51 -8.99 5.24
CA HIS A 189 -18.48 -8.17 6.44
C HIS A 189 -18.98 -8.95 7.64
N THR A 190 -18.45 -8.60 8.83
CA THR A 190 -18.81 -9.22 10.11
C THR A 190 -18.70 -8.17 11.23
N GLY A 191 -19.73 -8.08 12.08
CA GLY A 191 -19.69 -7.32 13.31
C GLY A 191 -19.29 -8.19 14.47
N TYR A 192 -18.38 -7.72 15.30
CA TYR A 192 -17.90 -8.43 16.49
C TYR A 192 -18.36 -7.78 17.80
N GLY A 193 -18.98 -6.59 17.75
CA GLY A 193 -19.27 -5.83 18.95
C GLY A 193 -18.01 -5.56 19.75
N ASP A 194 -18.06 -5.80 21.04
CA ASP A 194 -16.96 -5.66 21.99
C ASP A 194 -16.11 -6.96 22.20
N LYS A 195 -16.38 -8.01 21.41
CA LYS A 195 -15.79 -9.35 21.64
C LYS A 195 -14.33 -9.47 21.21
N LYS A 196 -13.79 -8.53 20.44
CA LYS A 196 -12.40 -8.53 19.98
C LYS A 196 -11.70 -7.20 20.30
N PRO A 197 -11.45 -6.89 21.59
CA PRO A 197 -10.73 -5.68 21.96
C PRO A 197 -9.25 -5.79 21.55
N ILE A 198 -8.67 -4.66 21.13
CA ILE A 198 -7.22 -4.51 20.86
C ILE A 198 -6.53 -3.67 21.93
N ALA A 199 -7.29 -3.05 22.81
CA ALA A 199 -6.81 -2.23 23.92
C ALA A 199 -7.73 -2.38 25.13
N ASP A 200 -7.26 -1.87 26.27
CA ASP A 200 -8.00 -1.92 27.50
C ASP A 200 -9.25 -1.00 27.47
N ASN A 201 -10.41 -1.53 27.88
CA ASN A 201 -11.66 -0.80 27.95
C ASN A 201 -11.82 0.08 29.21
N ASP A 202 -10.90 0.00 30.19
CA ASP A 202 -11.01 0.74 31.45
C ASP A 202 -10.77 2.24 31.29
N ASN A 203 -10.10 2.65 30.20
CA ASN A 203 -9.79 4.04 29.90
C ASN A 203 -10.31 4.47 28.52
N GLU A 204 -10.49 5.80 28.32
CA GLU A 204 -11.05 6.32 27.08
C GLU A 204 -10.11 6.13 25.87
N ILE A 205 -8.80 6.15 26.08
CA ILE A 205 -7.81 5.93 25.01
C ILE A 205 -7.97 4.52 24.43
N GLY A 206 -8.05 3.51 25.30
CA GLY A 206 -8.24 2.13 24.87
C GLY A 206 -9.62 1.90 24.25
N ARG A 207 -10.69 2.48 24.82
CA ARG A 207 -12.03 2.42 24.22
C ARG A 207 -12.06 3.03 22.82
N ALA A 208 -11.38 4.18 22.62
CA ALA A 208 -11.28 4.80 21.30
C ALA A 208 -10.59 3.90 20.29
N GLN A 209 -9.57 3.14 20.68
CA GLN A 209 -8.92 2.15 19.82
C GLN A 209 -9.82 0.95 19.51
N ASN A 210 -10.66 0.54 20.45
CA ASN A 210 -11.61 -0.56 20.27
C ASN A 210 -12.75 -0.18 19.31
N ARG A 211 -13.20 1.09 19.30
CA ARG A 211 -14.19 1.61 18.33
C ARG A 211 -13.55 1.77 16.96
N ARG A 212 -13.36 0.67 16.23
CA ARG A 212 -12.68 0.65 14.94
C ARG A 212 -13.46 -0.12 13.89
N THR A 213 -13.14 0.19 12.64
CA THR A 213 -13.44 -0.67 11.50
C THR A 213 -12.11 -1.10 10.89
N SER A 214 -12.00 -2.36 10.58
CA SER A 214 -10.79 -2.96 10.00
C SER A 214 -11.17 -3.88 8.84
N PHE A 215 -10.16 -4.33 8.11
CA PHE A 215 -10.35 -5.37 7.10
C PHE A 215 -9.21 -6.38 7.14
N LYS A 216 -9.47 -7.56 6.60
CA LYS A 216 -8.49 -8.61 6.35
C LYS A 216 -8.50 -8.98 4.88
N ILE A 217 -7.31 -9.16 4.30
CA ILE A 217 -7.18 -9.71 2.96
C ILE A 217 -7.44 -11.22 3.03
N LYS A 218 -8.30 -11.68 2.12
CA LYS A 218 -8.60 -13.11 1.96
C LYS A 218 -7.67 -13.74 0.96
N ASP A 219 -7.35 -15.02 1.18
CA ASP A 219 -6.59 -15.87 0.24
C ASP A 219 -7.31 -16.03 -1.10
#